data_8add7a67f5868b7b1dbbce7e7c352955
#
_entry.id   8add7a67f5868b7b1dbbce7e7c352955
#
_cell.length_a   1.000
_cell.length_b   1.000
_cell.length_c   1.000
_cell.angle_alpha   90.00
_cell.angle_beta   90.00
_cell.angle_gamma   90.00
#
_symmetry.space_group_name_H-M   'P 1'
#
loop_
_entity.id
_entity.type
_entity.pdbx_description
1 polymer ?
#
loop_
_entity_poly.entity_id
_entity_poly.type
_entity_poly.pdbx_seq_one_letter_code
_entity_poly.pdbx_strand_id
1 'polypeptide(L)'
;MKKHTLALGLMAALGFSTTALAAAAAQNIHVYKSPTCGCCTAWVKHLEENGFEVEVTETNNLNPIKAEAGLTPALASCHTAFVGDYVIEGHVPASDIQRLIAEAPKAAGLSVPGMPMGSPGMDMGNRQDHYRVMMFNDAGQTRVFSQYN
;
A
#
# COMPACT_ATOMS: atom_id res chain seq x y z
N MET A 1 -25.91 59.87 -48.29
CA MET A 1 -24.86 59.49 -47.32
C MET A 1 -25.49 58.63 -46.26
N LYS A 2 -25.40 57.31 -46.38
CA LYS A 2 -25.98 56.35 -45.41
C LYS A 2 -24.83 55.72 -44.64
N LYS A 3 -24.79 55.93 -43.30
CA LYS A 3 -23.81 55.38 -42.41
C LYS A 3 -24.29 53.99 -41.96
N HIS A 4 -23.55 52.94 -42.31
CA HIS A 4 -23.79 51.56 -41.79
C HIS A 4 -22.96 51.37 -40.56
N THR A 5 -23.62 51.20 -39.42
CA THR A 5 -23.02 50.84 -38.14
C THR A 5 -22.95 49.31 -38.07
N LEU A 6 -21.74 48.75 -38.04
CA LEU A 6 -21.46 47.34 -37.87
C LEU A 6 -21.43 47.04 -36.36
N ALA A 7 -22.38 46.26 -35.88
CA ALA A 7 -22.40 45.75 -34.51
C ALA A 7 -21.60 44.45 -34.44
N LEU A 8 -20.47 44.51 -33.72
CA LEU A 8 -19.62 43.34 -33.48
C LEU A 8 -20.15 42.62 -32.24
N GLY A 9 -20.80 41.47 -32.45
CA GLY A 9 -21.28 40.59 -31.38
C GLY A 9 -20.14 39.76 -30.82
N LEU A 10 -19.77 39.99 -29.56
CA LEU A 10 -18.79 39.23 -28.80
C LEU A 10 -19.48 37.98 -28.21
N MET A 11 -19.30 36.79 -28.81
CA MET A 11 -19.71 35.53 -28.25
C MET A 11 -18.68 35.06 -27.22
N ALA A 12 -19.03 35.15 -25.92
CA ALA A 12 -18.27 34.57 -24.83
C ALA A 12 -18.57 33.03 -24.79
N ALA A 13 -17.60 32.24 -25.24
CA ALA A 13 -17.65 30.77 -25.08
C ALA A 13 -17.28 30.43 -23.64
N LEU A 14 -18.28 30.08 -22.83
CA LEU A 14 -18.06 29.46 -21.50
C LEU A 14 -17.55 28.02 -21.70
N GLY A 15 -16.24 27.86 -21.59
CA GLY A 15 -15.60 26.53 -21.55
C GLY A 15 -15.92 25.82 -20.24
N PHE A 16 -16.80 24.83 -20.26
CA PHE A 16 -16.96 23.88 -19.16
C PHE A 16 -15.74 22.98 -19.12
N SER A 17 -14.81 23.26 -18.19
CA SER A 17 -13.73 22.32 -17.87
C SER A 17 -14.33 21.15 -17.08
N THR A 18 -14.56 20.02 -17.73
CA THR A 18 -14.89 18.76 -17.08
C THR A 18 -13.62 18.21 -16.46
N THR A 19 -13.45 18.37 -15.14
CA THR A 19 -12.45 17.64 -14.38
C THR A 19 -12.88 16.17 -14.35
N ALA A 20 -12.27 15.35 -15.19
CA ALA A 20 -12.39 13.90 -15.10
C ALA A 20 -11.73 13.47 -13.78
N LEU A 21 -12.53 13.05 -12.78
CA LEU A 21 -12.04 12.26 -11.66
C LEU A 21 -11.55 10.93 -12.24
N ALA A 22 -10.23 10.79 -12.42
CA ALA A 22 -9.65 9.49 -12.67
C ALA A 22 -9.89 8.65 -11.40
N ALA A 23 -10.79 7.67 -11.49
CA ALA A 23 -10.91 6.65 -10.46
C ALA A 23 -9.54 5.97 -10.36
N ALA A 24 -8.89 6.06 -9.19
CA ALA A 24 -7.66 5.33 -8.94
C ALA A 24 -7.95 3.84 -9.16
N ALA A 25 -7.26 3.21 -10.11
CA ALA A 25 -7.38 1.78 -10.34
C ALA A 25 -7.00 1.05 -9.04
N ALA A 26 -7.79 0.05 -8.66
CA ALA A 26 -7.49 -0.77 -7.50
C ALA A 26 -6.09 -1.37 -7.67
N GLN A 27 -5.28 -1.31 -6.60
CA GLN A 27 -3.92 -1.84 -6.63
C GLN A 27 -3.97 -3.33 -6.31
N ASN A 28 -3.46 -4.16 -7.24
CA ASN A 28 -3.35 -5.61 -7.02
C ASN A 28 -2.19 -5.90 -6.09
N ILE A 29 -2.45 -6.68 -5.04
CA ILE A 29 -1.45 -7.18 -4.10
C ILE A 29 -1.57 -8.69 -3.95
N HIS A 30 -0.45 -9.41 -4.10
CA HIS A 30 -0.38 -10.85 -3.95
C HIS A 30 0.23 -11.22 -2.60
N VAL A 31 -0.53 -11.94 -1.78
CA VAL A 31 -0.20 -12.28 -0.38
C VAL A 31 0.10 -13.77 -0.25
N TYR A 32 1.24 -14.11 0.31
CA TYR A 32 1.64 -15.45 0.70
C TYR A 32 1.54 -15.60 2.22
N LYS A 33 0.68 -16.49 2.68
CA LYS A 33 0.45 -16.72 4.11
C LYS A 33 0.24 -18.21 4.44
N SER A 34 0.38 -18.55 5.72
CA SER A 34 -0.06 -19.87 6.19
C SER A 34 -1.59 -19.99 6.17
N PRO A 35 -2.17 -21.15 5.79
CA PRO A 35 -3.62 -21.37 5.84
C PRO A 35 -4.20 -21.22 7.25
N THR A 36 -3.40 -21.43 8.30
CA THR A 36 -3.83 -21.33 9.70
C THR A 36 -3.56 -19.97 10.34
N CYS A 37 -3.00 -19.01 9.60
CA CYS A 37 -2.69 -17.67 10.11
C CYS A 37 -3.93 -16.78 10.14
N GLY A 38 -4.63 -16.72 11.27
CA GLY A 38 -5.84 -15.91 11.43
C GLY A 38 -5.57 -14.39 11.35
N CYS A 39 -4.50 -13.90 11.97
CA CYS A 39 -4.11 -12.49 11.91
C CYS A 39 -3.71 -12.06 10.48
N CYS A 40 -3.10 -12.95 9.70
CA CYS A 40 -2.82 -12.69 8.29
C CYS A 40 -4.12 -12.53 7.47
N THR A 41 -5.14 -13.36 7.75
CA THR A 41 -6.46 -13.25 7.11
C THR A 41 -7.14 -11.94 7.49
N ALA A 42 -7.02 -11.50 8.74
CA ALA A 42 -7.53 -10.21 9.18
C ALA A 42 -6.80 -9.03 8.51
N TRP A 43 -5.49 -9.15 8.25
CA TRP A 43 -4.72 -8.16 7.50
C TRP A 43 -5.14 -8.10 6.02
N VAL A 44 -5.38 -9.24 5.38
CA VAL A 44 -5.94 -9.29 4.01
C VAL A 44 -7.26 -8.52 3.95
N LYS A 45 -8.17 -8.76 4.88
CA LYS A 45 -9.44 -8.04 4.97
C LYS A 45 -9.23 -6.52 5.14
N HIS A 46 -8.26 -6.11 5.98
CA HIS A 46 -7.89 -4.70 6.13
C HIS A 46 -7.45 -4.09 4.79
N LEU A 47 -6.69 -4.80 3.97
CA LEU A 47 -6.30 -4.31 2.64
C LEU A 47 -7.50 -4.16 1.70
N GLU A 48 -8.40 -5.16 1.65
CA GLU A 48 -9.62 -5.14 0.83
C GLU A 48 -10.52 -3.95 1.22
N GLU A 49 -10.71 -3.71 2.52
CA GLU A 49 -11.48 -2.59 3.06
C GLU A 49 -10.86 -1.22 2.72
N ASN A 50 -9.57 -1.19 2.38
CA ASN A 50 -8.84 0.01 1.96
C ASN A 50 -8.59 0.07 0.44
N GLY A 51 -9.32 -0.71 -0.36
CA GLY A 51 -9.39 -0.59 -1.82
C GLY A 51 -8.31 -1.35 -2.59
N PHE A 52 -7.62 -2.31 -1.94
CA PHE A 52 -6.73 -3.24 -2.66
C PHE A 52 -7.53 -4.41 -3.23
N GLU A 53 -7.14 -4.89 -4.41
CA GLU A 53 -7.52 -6.20 -4.93
C GLU A 53 -6.50 -7.21 -4.45
N VAL A 54 -6.91 -8.17 -3.60
CA VAL A 54 -5.99 -9.08 -2.94
C VAL A 54 -6.09 -10.47 -3.52
N GLU A 55 -4.96 -10.99 -4.04
CA GLU A 55 -4.79 -12.39 -4.38
C GLU A 55 -4.04 -13.09 -3.24
N VAL A 56 -4.51 -14.26 -2.81
CA VAL A 56 -3.91 -15.01 -1.70
C VAL A 56 -3.41 -16.37 -2.16
N THR A 57 -2.15 -16.68 -1.90
CA THR A 57 -1.58 -18.02 -2.01
C THR A 57 -1.26 -18.56 -0.61
N GLU A 58 -1.88 -19.67 -0.26
CA GLU A 58 -1.61 -20.33 1.01
C GLU A 58 -0.45 -21.34 0.88
N THR A 59 0.49 -21.26 1.81
CA THR A 59 1.65 -22.16 1.88
C THR A 59 2.06 -22.42 3.33
N ASN A 60 2.50 -23.65 3.62
CA ASN A 60 3.04 -23.99 4.93
C ASN A 60 4.53 -23.65 5.08
N ASN A 61 5.19 -23.21 4.01
CA ASN A 61 6.59 -22.81 4.04
C ASN A 61 6.82 -21.49 3.30
N LEU A 62 6.97 -20.42 4.05
CA LEU A 62 7.25 -19.06 3.54
C LEU A 62 8.74 -18.80 3.33
N ASN A 63 9.63 -19.67 3.79
CA ASN A 63 11.07 -19.41 3.73
C ASN A 63 11.61 -19.17 2.32
N PRO A 64 11.22 -19.95 1.29
CA PRO A 64 11.67 -19.69 -0.07
C PRO A 64 11.23 -18.31 -0.59
N ILE A 65 9.99 -17.92 -0.30
CA ILE A 65 9.40 -16.63 -0.71
C ILE A 65 10.14 -15.48 -0.03
N LYS A 66 10.40 -15.57 1.28
CA LYS A 66 11.14 -14.56 2.03
C LYS A 66 12.59 -14.44 1.56
N ALA A 67 13.23 -15.56 1.21
CA ALA A 67 14.59 -15.58 0.68
C ALA A 67 14.66 -14.90 -0.70
N GLU A 68 13.72 -15.21 -1.59
CA GLU A 68 13.59 -14.56 -2.92
C GLU A 68 13.31 -13.07 -2.80
N ALA A 69 12.49 -12.66 -1.83
CA ALA A 69 12.19 -11.27 -1.51
C ALA A 69 13.35 -10.52 -0.82
N GLY A 70 14.49 -11.16 -0.57
CA GLY A 70 15.65 -10.53 0.06
C GLY A 70 15.45 -10.18 1.54
N LEU A 71 14.46 -10.78 2.19
CA LEU A 71 14.13 -10.49 3.59
C LEU A 71 15.14 -11.12 4.55
N THR A 72 15.71 -10.29 5.39
CA THR A 72 16.58 -10.74 6.51
C THR A 72 15.72 -11.20 7.70
N PRO A 73 16.24 -12.03 8.61
CA PRO A 73 15.51 -12.41 9.83
C PRO A 73 15.05 -11.21 10.67
N ALA A 74 15.80 -10.10 10.64
CA ALA A 74 15.44 -8.88 11.37
C ALA A 74 14.20 -8.15 10.82
N LEU A 75 13.85 -8.41 9.55
CA LEU A 75 12.66 -7.84 8.88
C LEU A 75 11.47 -8.81 8.88
N ALA A 76 11.69 -10.08 9.19
CA ALA A 76 10.69 -11.13 9.01
C ALA A 76 9.47 -10.99 9.92
N SER A 77 8.32 -11.33 9.37
CA SER A 77 7.01 -11.41 10.03
C SER A 77 6.27 -12.70 9.60
N CYS A 78 4.95 -12.75 9.80
CA CYS A 78 4.15 -13.96 9.58
C CYS A 78 3.69 -14.19 8.14
N HIS A 79 3.71 -13.17 7.27
CA HIS A 79 3.35 -13.26 5.85
C HIS A 79 4.18 -12.31 5.00
N THR A 80 4.21 -12.57 3.70
CA THR A 80 4.92 -11.78 2.70
C THR A 80 3.97 -11.45 1.55
N ALA A 81 3.98 -10.23 1.06
CA ALA A 81 3.17 -9.82 -0.08
C ALA A 81 3.99 -9.02 -1.09
N PHE A 82 3.46 -8.92 -2.32
CA PHE A 82 4.05 -8.16 -3.41
C PHE A 82 3.00 -7.22 -4.02
N VAL A 83 3.37 -5.96 -4.20
CA VAL A 83 2.57 -4.95 -4.89
C VAL A 83 3.45 -4.19 -5.87
N GLY A 84 3.19 -4.34 -7.19
CA GLY A 84 4.14 -3.90 -8.20
C GLY A 84 5.52 -4.54 -7.97
N ASP A 85 6.56 -3.73 -7.90
CA ASP A 85 7.93 -4.17 -7.65
C ASP A 85 8.32 -4.16 -6.15
N TYR A 86 7.36 -3.87 -5.24
CA TYR A 86 7.61 -3.76 -3.81
C TYR A 86 7.24 -5.02 -3.04
N VAL A 87 8.08 -5.36 -2.08
CA VAL A 87 7.82 -6.37 -1.05
C VAL A 87 7.14 -5.71 0.16
N ILE A 88 6.09 -6.33 0.66
CA ILE A 88 5.41 -5.94 1.89
C ILE A 88 5.49 -7.11 2.87
N GLU A 89 6.15 -6.90 3.98
CA GLU A 89 6.37 -7.93 4.99
C GLU A 89 5.60 -7.62 6.28
N GLY A 90 4.73 -8.54 6.67
CA GLY A 90 3.96 -8.43 7.90
C GLY A 90 2.85 -7.37 7.86
N HIS A 91 2.42 -6.93 9.02
CA HIS A 91 1.20 -6.15 9.25
C HIS A 91 1.35 -4.65 8.91
N VAL A 92 1.86 -4.33 7.72
CA VAL A 92 2.01 -2.95 7.24
C VAL A 92 0.62 -2.35 7.00
N PRO A 93 0.32 -1.14 7.55
CA PRO A 93 -0.94 -0.46 7.30
C PRO A 93 -1.17 -0.15 5.81
N ALA A 94 -2.40 -0.31 5.35
CA ALA A 94 -2.79 -0.03 3.96
C ALA A 94 -2.41 1.39 3.51
N SER A 95 -2.54 2.38 4.41
CA SER A 95 -2.15 3.77 4.15
C SER A 95 -0.65 3.93 3.86
N ASP A 96 0.22 3.14 4.51
CA ASP A 96 1.66 3.16 4.23
C ASP A 96 1.97 2.49 2.90
N ILE A 97 1.26 1.43 2.53
CA ILE A 97 1.40 0.79 1.22
C ILE A 97 0.95 1.75 0.11
N GLN A 98 -0.20 2.43 0.29
CA GLN A 98 -0.68 3.45 -0.66
C GLN A 98 0.33 4.59 -0.81
N ARG A 99 0.92 5.06 0.29
CA ARG A 99 1.95 6.10 0.27
C ARG A 99 3.23 5.62 -0.43
N LEU A 100 3.68 4.39 -0.17
CA LEU A 100 4.82 3.79 -0.86
C LEU A 100 4.62 3.79 -2.39
N ILE A 101 3.44 3.36 -2.84
CA ILE A 101 3.09 3.32 -4.26
C ILE A 101 3.06 4.73 -4.86
N ALA A 102 2.47 5.69 -4.15
CA ALA A 102 2.33 7.08 -4.61
C ALA A 102 3.68 7.82 -4.68
N GLU A 103 4.55 7.63 -3.69
CA GLU A 103 5.88 8.26 -3.63
C GLU A 103 6.90 7.55 -4.54
N ALA A 104 6.67 6.28 -4.85
CA ALA A 104 7.51 5.43 -5.71
C ALA A 104 9.03 5.54 -5.39
N PRO A 105 9.46 5.43 -4.11
CA PRO A 105 10.86 5.58 -3.76
C PRO A 105 11.69 4.41 -4.29
N LYS A 106 12.99 4.64 -4.45
CA LYS A 106 13.94 3.56 -4.75
C LYS A 106 14.17 2.72 -3.48
N ALA A 107 13.37 1.70 -3.31
CA ALA A 107 13.38 0.77 -2.17
C ALA A 107 12.99 -0.63 -2.64
N ALA A 108 13.31 -1.67 -1.88
CA ALA A 108 12.80 -3.01 -2.10
C ALA A 108 11.40 -3.20 -1.50
N GLY A 109 11.08 -2.52 -0.39
CA GLY A 109 9.76 -2.62 0.21
C GLY A 109 9.64 -2.06 1.61
N LEU A 110 8.52 -2.45 2.27
CA LEU A 110 8.20 -2.11 3.65
C LEU A 110 8.08 -3.37 4.51
N SER A 111 8.43 -3.26 5.77
CA SER A 111 8.26 -4.31 6.77
C SER A 111 7.75 -3.76 8.10
N VAL A 112 6.83 -4.49 8.72
CA VAL A 112 6.55 -4.44 10.17
C VAL A 112 7.12 -5.72 10.77
N PRO A 113 8.35 -5.69 11.33
CA PRO A 113 8.98 -6.88 11.88
C PRO A 113 8.20 -7.45 13.05
N GLY A 114 8.13 -8.77 13.12
CA GLY A 114 7.36 -9.46 14.17
C GLY A 114 5.85 -9.32 13.97
N MET A 115 5.13 -9.28 15.08
CA MET A 115 3.66 -9.20 15.12
C MET A 115 3.23 -8.25 16.25
N PRO A 116 3.48 -6.94 16.14
CA PRO A 116 3.14 -6.01 17.21
C PRO A 116 1.62 -5.89 17.36
N MET A 117 1.16 -5.91 18.61
CA MET A 117 -0.25 -5.73 18.94
C MET A 117 -0.71 -4.32 18.55
N GLY A 118 -1.90 -4.20 17.97
CA GLY A 118 -2.43 -2.94 17.45
C GLY A 118 -2.03 -2.60 16.02
N SER A 119 -1.13 -3.38 15.37
CA SER A 119 -0.97 -3.31 13.92
C SER A 119 -2.19 -3.94 13.22
N PRO A 120 -2.51 -3.56 11.96
CA PRO A 120 -3.68 -4.06 11.25
C PRO A 120 -3.74 -5.60 11.21
N GLY A 121 -4.85 -6.19 11.65
CA GLY A 121 -5.00 -7.64 11.79
C GLY A 121 -4.47 -8.23 13.11
N MET A 122 -3.81 -7.41 13.93
CA MET A 122 -3.33 -7.77 15.27
C MET A 122 -4.11 -7.06 16.38
N ASP A 123 -5.38 -6.72 16.12
CA ASP A 123 -6.30 -6.07 17.06
C ASP A 123 -6.87 -7.11 18.05
N MET A 124 -6.03 -7.56 18.97
CA MET A 124 -6.37 -8.58 19.96
C MET A 124 -6.48 -7.94 21.36
N GLY A 125 -7.64 -7.30 21.63
CA GLY A 125 -7.95 -6.70 22.93
C GLY A 125 -7.42 -5.27 23.08
N ASN A 126 -7.14 -4.86 24.35
CA ASN A 126 -6.79 -3.47 24.69
C ASN A 126 -5.28 -3.19 24.67
N ARG A 127 -4.47 -4.16 24.26
CA ARG A 127 -3.01 -3.98 24.20
C ARG A 127 -2.62 -3.38 22.85
N GLN A 128 -1.83 -2.31 22.89
CA GLN A 128 -1.18 -1.70 21.74
C GLN A 128 0.31 -1.59 22.03
N ASP A 129 1.12 -2.10 21.09
CA ASP A 129 2.56 -1.97 21.14
C ASP A 129 2.99 -0.79 20.25
N HIS A 130 4.02 -0.06 20.65
CA HIS A 130 4.67 0.87 19.73
C HIS A 130 5.37 0.07 18.62
N TYR A 131 5.12 0.40 17.37
CA TYR A 131 5.80 -0.26 16.26
C TYR A 131 6.21 0.71 15.16
N ARG A 132 7.11 0.24 14.32
CA ARG A 132 7.62 1.00 13.19
C ARG A 132 7.42 0.24 11.91
N VAL A 133 7.05 0.97 10.86
CA VAL A 133 7.15 0.49 9.49
C VAL A 133 8.55 0.82 9.00
N MET A 134 9.31 -0.19 8.64
CA MET A 134 10.67 -0.07 8.14
C MET A 134 10.67 -0.13 6.63
N MET A 135 11.26 0.85 5.96
CA MET A 135 11.59 0.76 4.55
C MET A 135 12.95 0.08 4.43
N PHE A 136 13.12 -0.83 3.48
CA PHE A 136 14.39 -1.51 3.23
C PHE A 136 14.74 -1.51 1.74
N ASN A 137 16.01 -1.73 1.42
CA ASN A 137 16.52 -1.85 0.07
C ASN A 137 17.19 -3.22 -0.16
N ASP A 138 17.58 -3.51 -1.41
CA ASP A 138 18.21 -4.77 -1.80
C ASP A 138 19.55 -5.05 -1.10
N ALA A 139 20.19 -4.02 -0.57
CA ALA A 139 21.41 -4.15 0.23
C ALA A 139 21.14 -4.46 1.72
N GLY A 140 19.88 -4.62 2.12
CA GLY A 140 19.47 -4.87 3.50
C GLY A 140 19.55 -3.66 4.42
N GLN A 141 19.78 -2.45 3.88
CA GLN A 141 19.78 -1.22 4.67
C GLN A 141 18.33 -0.81 4.96
N THR A 142 18.10 -0.31 6.15
CA THR A 142 16.75 0.03 6.63
C THR A 142 16.65 1.47 7.12
N ARG A 143 15.46 2.05 7.00
CA ARG A 143 15.09 3.33 7.64
C ARG A 143 13.64 3.30 8.10
N VAL A 144 13.30 4.10 9.09
CA VAL A 144 11.91 4.26 9.52
C VAL A 144 11.11 4.96 8.42
N PHE A 145 10.01 4.36 8.01
CA PHE A 145 9.03 4.92 7.07
C PHE A 145 7.87 5.57 7.81
N SER A 146 7.30 4.86 8.79
CA SER A 146 6.26 5.34 9.70
C SER A 146 6.49 4.82 11.12
N GLN A 147 5.88 5.50 12.10
CA GLN A 147 5.88 5.07 13.49
C GLN A 147 4.47 5.19 14.05
N TYR A 148 4.06 4.16 14.80
CA TYR A 148 2.76 4.04 15.44
C TYR A 148 2.93 3.86 16.95
N ASN A 149 2.04 4.54 17.71
CA ASN A 149 2.06 4.55 19.18
C ASN A 149 0.82 3.86 19.73
#